data_56d2cbf7b1f06be33c062b6e4af8ff33
#
_entry.id   56d2cbf7b1f06be33c062b6e4af8ff33
#
_cell.length_a   1.000
_cell.length_b   1.000
_cell.length_c   1.000
_cell.angle_alpha   90.00
_cell.angle_beta   90.00
_cell.angle_gamma   90.00
#
_symmetry.space_group_name_H-M   'P 1'
#
loop_
_entity.id
_entity.type
_entity.pdbx_description
1 polymer ?
#
loop_
_entity_poly.entity_id
_entity_poly.type
_entity_poly.pdbx_seq_one_letter_code
_entity_poly.pdbx_strand_id
1 'polypeptide(L)'
;MLALFFSLAPLLSQALPLGYTAAPAESFYFWPENISSLQAGEIFRKRELLTLPDIFDFGPNLEKVVQVAYKTRLTDGNDSFSIASIFIPKNPSPELKLYSYQTFEDAVQLDCAPSYALEVGNKSSNYLPVTSNLSAISRELEKGRHCIIPDHEGYISGFFAGRQEGYAGLDGIRAARNYLNGTNETPIGIFGYSGGAQATAWIVDLHDEYAPDLNFVGTVSGGTLVDAWGTFQYIDYPKVYLKYSILIMYTGLFSGYPAQFEVIWPYIEPVIQENMLLLRLAPNDCNQSPILQGYNNSIMAGIHVDLPEFPASKYIFQHESLLANYSVVPVSTPKFPRYMYHGGSDELAKLSLVEQYVDQQWNTGANLTFVVYPGLLHDETAYRGFDAAMDWLDAQLDSGYLPPVNSTHT
;
A
#
# COMPACT_ATOMS: atom_id res chain seq x y z
N MET A 1 28.81 14.35 14.55
CA MET A 1 27.92 14.60 13.39
C MET A 1 28.67 15.06 12.12
N LEU A 2 29.78 15.82 12.20
CA LEU A 2 30.49 16.26 10.98
C LEU A 2 31.37 15.17 10.30
N ALA A 3 31.70 14.08 10.96
CA ALA A 3 32.59 13.05 10.42
C ALA A 3 31.92 12.01 9.48
N LEU A 4 30.58 11.90 9.49
CA LEU A 4 29.84 11.00 8.57
C LEU A 4 29.64 11.63 7.17
N PHE A 5 29.67 12.95 7.07
CA PHE A 5 29.42 13.65 5.80
C PHE A 5 30.52 13.47 4.75
N PHE A 6 31.75 13.23 5.17
CA PHE A 6 32.91 13.08 4.25
C PHE A 6 33.02 11.68 3.61
N SER A 7 32.30 10.67 4.09
CA SER A 7 32.36 9.30 3.53
C SER A 7 31.28 9.00 2.51
N LEU A 8 30.23 9.81 2.41
CA LEU A 8 29.13 9.62 1.47
C LEU A 8 29.37 10.26 0.09
N ALA A 9 30.24 11.25 -0.01
CA ALA A 9 30.54 11.95 -1.26
C ALA A 9 30.99 11.04 -2.44
N PRO A 10 31.76 9.95 -2.23
CA PRO A 10 32.08 9.02 -3.33
C PRO A 10 30.92 8.08 -3.72
N LEU A 11 29.94 7.87 -2.83
CA LEU A 11 28.76 7.03 -3.11
C LEU A 11 27.72 7.80 -3.94
N LEU A 12 27.70 9.12 -3.86
CA LEU A 12 26.81 9.99 -4.65
C LEU A 12 27.18 10.06 -6.13
N SER A 13 28.39 9.63 -6.52
CA SER A 13 28.83 9.63 -7.93
C SER A 13 28.50 8.35 -8.70
N GLN A 14 28.09 7.30 -8.01
CA GLN A 14 27.51 6.10 -8.62
C GLN A 14 26.05 6.09 -8.20
N ALA A 15 25.14 6.09 -9.18
CA ALA A 15 23.72 5.89 -8.94
C ALA A 15 23.57 4.60 -8.12
N LEU A 16 23.47 4.73 -6.79
CA LEU A 16 23.02 3.62 -5.98
C LEU A 16 21.60 3.35 -6.47
N PRO A 17 21.32 2.16 -7.01
CA PRO A 17 19.95 1.84 -7.37
C PRO A 17 19.11 2.04 -6.12
N LEU A 18 18.01 2.81 -6.21
CA LEU A 18 17.06 2.98 -5.11
C LEU A 18 16.45 1.64 -4.65
N GLY A 19 16.74 0.54 -5.34
CA GLY A 19 16.42 -0.82 -4.93
C GLY A 19 17.14 -1.31 -3.66
N TYR A 20 18.08 -0.52 -3.08
CA TYR A 20 18.64 -0.83 -1.77
C TYR A 20 17.85 -0.10 -0.69
N THR A 21 17.18 -0.87 0.17
CA THR A 21 16.61 -0.35 1.41
C THR A 21 17.40 -0.90 2.60
N ALA A 22 17.38 -0.19 3.73
CA ALA A 22 17.81 -0.79 4.99
C ALA A 22 16.87 -1.97 5.28
N ALA A 23 17.40 -3.19 5.19
CA ALA A 23 16.65 -4.39 5.51
C ALA A 23 16.94 -4.81 6.95
N PRO A 24 15.94 -5.36 7.66
CA PRO A 24 16.17 -5.99 8.95
C PRO A 24 17.30 -7.03 8.84
N ALA A 25 18.17 -7.07 9.84
CA ALA A 25 19.31 -8.01 9.89
C ALA A 25 18.89 -9.48 10.08
N GLU A 26 17.60 -9.77 9.97
CA GLU A 26 17.02 -11.07 10.19
C GLU A 26 16.92 -11.88 8.89
N SER A 27 17.25 -13.18 8.99
CA SER A 27 17.19 -14.10 7.86
C SER A 27 15.79 -14.27 7.25
N PHE A 28 14.73 -13.89 7.99
CA PHE A 28 13.37 -13.94 7.51
C PHE A 28 13.13 -12.98 6.33
N TYR A 29 13.83 -11.85 6.31
CA TYR A 29 13.77 -10.83 5.26
C TYR A 29 14.84 -11.00 4.17
N PHE A 30 15.63 -12.08 4.18
CA PHE A 30 16.66 -12.28 3.17
C PHE A 30 16.08 -12.85 1.87
N TRP A 31 16.65 -12.43 0.77
CA TRP A 31 16.28 -12.92 -0.55
C TRP A 31 16.44 -14.44 -0.64
N PRO A 32 15.42 -15.19 -1.12
CA PRO A 32 15.54 -16.64 -1.29
C PRO A 32 16.33 -16.99 -2.56
N GLU A 33 17.21 -18.00 -2.48
CA GLU A 33 18.06 -18.43 -3.61
C GLU A 33 17.25 -18.98 -4.79
N ASN A 34 16.08 -19.56 -4.54
CA ASN A 34 15.26 -20.26 -5.52
C ASN A 34 13.99 -19.51 -5.96
N ILE A 35 13.94 -18.20 -5.80
CA ILE A 35 12.72 -17.41 -5.98
C ILE A 35 12.09 -17.60 -7.38
N SER A 36 12.92 -17.74 -8.42
CA SER A 36 12.43 -17.89 -9.81
C SER A 36 11.73 -19.22 -10.07
N SER A 37 11.90 -20.23 -9.20
CA SER A 37 11.20 -21.51 -9.30
C SER A 37 9.85 -21.53 -8.60
N LEU A 38 9.54 -20.51 -7.79
CA LEU A 38 8.32 -20.43 -7.00
C LEU A 38 7.18 -19.86 -7.83
N GLN A 39 5.96 -20.27 -7.50
CA GLN A 39 4.74 -19.71 -8.07
C GLN A 39 4.31 -18.44 -7.28
N ALA A 40 3.50 -17.58 -7.91
CA ALA A 40 2.92 -16.42 -7.28
C ALA A 40 2.11 -16.81 -6.01
N GLY A 41 2.39 -16.17 -4.88
CA GLY A 41 1.82 -16.50 -3.58
C GLY A 41 2.35 -17.79 -2.94
N GLU A 42 3.36 -18.44 -3.53
CA GLU A 42 3.99 -19.61 -2.90
C GLU A 42 4.84 -19.21 -1.70
N ILE A 43 4.58 -19.87 -0.57
CA ILE A 43 5.25 -19.61 0.70
C ILE A 43 6.58 -20.36 0.75
N PHE A 44 7.68 -19.65 0.98
CA PHE A 44 9.01 -20.27 1.13
C PHE A 44 9.60 -20.16 2.54
N ARG A 45 9.05 -19.27 3.40
CA ARG A 45 9.34 -19.19 4.85
C ARG A 45 8.09 -18.92 5.62
N LYS A 46 8.06 -19.38 6.87
CA LYS A 46 7.00 -19.04 7.83
C LYS A 46 7.55 -18.99 9.24
N ARG A 47 6.97 -18.15 10.07
CA ARG A 47 7.24 -18.12 11.52
C ARG A 47 5.96 -17.80 12.29
N GLU A 48 5.90 -18.22 13.53
CA GLU A 48 4.86 -17.81 14.48
C GLU A 48 5.46 -16.73 15.39
N LEU A 49 4.74 -15.64 15.60
CA LEU A 49 5.10 -14.65 16.60
C LEU A 49 4.63 -15.17 17.95
N LEU A 50 5.58 -15.64 18.78
CA LEU A 50 5.29 -16.26 20.08
C LEU A 50 4.71 -15.26 21.08
N THR A 51 5.10 -14.01 20.97
CA THR A 51 4.58 -12.88 21.75
C THR A 51 4.49 -11.67 20.86
N LEU A 52 3.39 -10.93 20.98
CA LEU A 52 3.29 -9.61 20.37
C LEU A 52 3.77 -8.56 21.39
N PRO A 53 4.42 -7.48 20.93
CA PRO A 53 4.69 -6.32 21.78
C PRO A 53 3.41 -5.76 22.41
N ASP A 54 3.50 -5.32 23.67
CA ASP A 54 2.34 -4.86 24.47
C ASP A 54 1.52 -3.74 23.83
N ILE A 55 2.13 -3.01 22.89
CA ILE A 55 1.45 -1.95 22.13
C ILE A 55 0.39 -2.51 21.17
N PHE A 56 0.44 -3.80 20.82
CA PHE A 56 -0.47 -4.46 19.90
C PHE A 56 -1.45 -5.36 20.66
N ASP A 57 -2.49 -4.76 21.22
CA ASP A 57 -3.59 -5.50 21.86
C ASP A 57 -4.74 -5.70 20.86
N PHE A 58 -4.77 -6.87 20.23
CA PHE A 58 -5.86 -7.30 19.34
C PHE A 58 -7.05 -7.93 20.10
N GLY A 59 -7.07 -7.81 21.40
CA GLY A 59 -8.14 -8.35 22.26
C GLY A 59 -8.08 -9.87 22.48
N PRO A 60 -9.04 -10.41 23.23
CA PRO A 60 -9.02 -11.79 23.72
C PRO A 60 -9.32 -12.84 22.63
N ASN A 61 -9.76 -12.42 21.44
CA ASN A 61 -10.17 -13.31 20.36
C ASN A 61 -9.03 -13.72 19.42
N LEU A 62 -7.82 -13.17 19.60
CA LEU A 62 -6.63 -13.59 18.87
C LEU A 62 -6.06 -14.86 19.50
N GLU A 63 -5.85 -15.91 18.69
CA GLU A 63 -5.11 -17.11 19.09
C GLU A 63 -3.61 -16.91 18.90
N LYS A 64 -3.21 -16.50 17.70
CA LYS A 64 -1.81 -16.27 17.31
C LYS A 64 -1.67 -15.47 16.02
N VAL A 65 -0.46 -14.99 15.78
CA VAL A 65 -0.05 -14.40 14.50
C VAL A 65 1.01 -15.27 13.85
N VAL A 66 0.81 -15.57 12.56
CA VAL A 66 1.78 -16.30 11.74
C VAL A 66 2.23 -15.37 10.62
N GLN A 67 3.53 -15.24 10.43
CA GLN A 67 4.11 -14.53 9.29
C GLN A 67 4.57 -15.50 8.24
N VAL A 68 4.26 -15.20 6.98
CA VAL A 68 4.64 -15.98 5.81
C VAL A 68 5.36 -15.09 4.82
N ALA A 69 6.55 -15.52 4.37
CA ALA A 69 7.23 -14.89 3.24
C ALA A 69 6.86 -15.64 1.97
N TYR A 70 6.41 -14.90 0.96
CA TYR A 70 5.85 -15.45 -0.28
C TYR A 70 6.41 -14.79 -1.52
N LYS A 71 6.38 -15.54 -2.61
CA LYS A 71 6.74 -15.05 -3.94
C LYS A 71 5.73 -14.05 -4.45
N THR A 72 6.23 -12.92 -4.97
CA THR A 72 5.47 -11.94 -5.75
C THR A 72 6.32 -11.40 -6.91
N ARG A 73 5.95 -10.27 -7.49
CA ARG A 73 6.68 -9.62 -8.57
C ARG A 73 6.75 -8.10 -8.39
N LEU A 74 7.69 -7.48 -9.08
CA LEU A 74 7.82 -6.03 -9.22
C LEU A 74 6.90 -5.48 -10.33
N THR A 75 6.89 -4.17 -10.50
CA THR A 75 6.12 -3.47 -11.55
C THR A 75 6.46 -3.94 -12.96
N ASP A 76 7.71 -4.30 -13.21
CA ASP A 76 8.24 -4.79 -14.50
C ASP A 76 8.06 -6.31 -14.72
N GLY A 77 7.43 -6.99 -13.75
CA GLY A 77 7.20 -8.43 -13.78
C GLY A 77 8.36 -9.28 -13.26
N ASN A 78 9.48 -8.67 -12.89
CA ASN A 78 10.61 -9.39 -12.30
C ASN A 78 10.23 -10.01 -10.96
N ASP A 79 10.95 -11.07 -10.59
CA ASP A 79 10.75 -11.78 -9.34
C ASP A 79 10.96 -10.87 -8.13
N SER A 80 10.08 -11.00 -7.15
CA SER A 80 10.17 -10.34 -5.85
C SER A 80 9.55 -11.23 -4.77
N PHE A 81 9.63 -10.78 -3.53
CA PHE A 81 8.90 -11.39 -2.43
C PHE A 81 8.33 -10.33 -1.50
N SER A 82 7.37 -10.73 -0.70
CA SER A 82 6.87 -9.94 0.39
C SER A 82 6.49 -10.83 1.57
N ILE A 83 6.00 -10.20 2.64
CA ILE A 83 5.59 -10.88 3.87
C ILE A 83 4.11 -10.54 4.14
N ALA A 84 3.36 -11.51 4.66
CA ALA A 84 2.04 -11.28 5.17
C ALA A 84 1.95 -11.78 6.61
N SER A 85 1.28 -11.01 7.46
CA SER A 85 0.94 -11.38 8.83
C SER A 85 -0.50 -11.89 8.86
N ILE A 86 -0.68 -13.14 9.27
CA ILE A 86 -1.96 -13.85 9.33
C ILE A 86 -2.39 -13.95 10.80
N PHE A 87 -3.52 -13.36 11.12
CA PHE A 87 -4.11 -13.36 12.46
C PHE A 87 -5.13 -14.47 12.54
N ILE A 88 -4.88 -15.45 13.41
CA ILE A 88 -5.73 -16.62 13.61
C ILE A 88 -6.69 -16.34 14.76
N PRO A 89 -8.02 -16.40 14.55
CA PRO A 89 -9.00 -16.23 15.61
C PRO A 89 -9.00 -17.44 16.54
N LYS A 90 -9.22 -17.19 17.83
CA LYS A 90 -9.33 -18.23 18.86
C LYS A 90 -10.53 -19.17 18.63
N ASN A 91 -11.62 -18.62 18.13
CA ASN A 91 -12.83 -19.33 17.80
C ASN A 91 -13.17 -19.10 16.33
N PRO A 92 -12.54 -19.83 15.39
CA PRO A 92 -12.76 -19.60 13.97
C PRO A 92 -14.20 -19.93 13.58
N SER A 93 -14.74 -19.14 12.64
CA SER A 93 -16.00 -19.42 11.98
C SER A 93 -15.98 -20.83 11.34
N PRO A 94 -17.11 -21.56 11.30
CA PRO A 94 -17.19 -22.87 10.64
C PRO A 94 -16.77 -22.84 9.18
N GLU A 95 -17.07 -21.75 8.49
CA GLU A 95 -16.63 -21.49 7.14
C GLU A 95 -15.43 -20.53 7.17
N LEU A 96 -14.37 -20.85 6.45
CA LEU A 96 -13.22 -19.98 6.31
C LEU A 96 -13.62 -18.71 5.56
N LYS A 97 -13.50 -17.57 6.22
CA LYS A 97 -13.66 -16.24 5.64
C LYS A 97 -12.40 -15.42 5.93
N LEU A 98 -11.93 -14.70 4.91
CA LEU A 98 -10.72 -13.92 5.00
C LEU A 98 -11.06 -12.43 4.96
N TYR A 99 -10.42 -11.69 5.85
CA TYR A 99 -10.43 -10.24 5.86
C TYR A 99 -9.01 -9.73 5.66
N SER A 100 -8.74 -9.06 4.55
CA SER A 100 -7.44 -8.48 4.26
C SER A 100 -7.46 -6.98 4.49
N TYR A 101 -6.60 -6.53 5.38
CA TYR A 101 -6.41 -5.12 5.69
C TYR A 101 -5.14 -4.61 5.02
N GLN A 102 -5.31 -3.62 4.14
CA GLN A 102 -4.19 -2.91 3.53
C GLN A 102 -3.86 -1.71 4.43
N THR A 103 -2.78 -1.85 5.18
CA THR A 103 -2.30 -0.81 6.09
C THR A 103 -1.71 0.34 5.28
N PHE A 104 -1.90 1.59 5.67
CA PHE A 104 -1.07 2.66 5.13
C PHE A 104 0.36 2.49 5.68
N GLU A 105 1.27 1.97 4.89
CA GLU A 105 2.68 1.82 5.26
C GLU A 105 3.42 3.13 5.11
N ASP A 106 3.21 3.80 3.98
CA ASP A 106 3.66 5.14 3.62
C ASP A 106 5.17 5.34 3.89
N ALA A 107 5.96 4.33 3.57
CA ALA A 107 7.37 4.26 3.90
C ALA A 107 8.22 3.74 2.73
N VAL A 108 9.52 3.97 2.80
CA VAL A 108 10.46 3.53 1.76
C VAL A 108 11.61 2.71 2.33
N GLN A 109 11.38 2.07 3.47
CA GLN A 109 12.33 1.20 4.15
C GLN A 109 11.65 -0.10 4.57
N LEU A 110 12.30 -1.23 4.38
CA LEU A 110 11.73 -2.54 4.69
C LEU A 110 11.54 -2.78 6.21
N ASP A 111 12.32 -2.11 7.04
CA ASP A 111 12.15 -2.13 8.51
C ASP A 111 10.95 -1.27 9.00
N CYS A 112 10.25 -0.61 8.06
CA CYS A 112 8.99 0.08 8.30
C CYS A 112 7.76 -0.76 7.95
N ALA A 113 7.96 -1.94 7.39
CA ALA A 113 6.86 -2.82 7.01
C ALA A 113 6.03 -3.29 8.23
N PRO A 114 4.72 -3.48 8.08
CA PRO A 114 3.83 -3.96 9.15
C PRO A 114 4.30 -5.25 9.81
N SER A 115 4.84 -6.19 9.04
CA SER A 115 5.37 -7.45 9.58
C SER A 115 6.51 -7.22 10.56
N TYR A 116 7.40 -6.27 10.28
CA TYR A 116 8.50 -5.92 11.17
C TYR A 116 8.01 -5.17 12.41
N ALA A 117 7.09 -4.23 12.24
CA ALA A 117 6.49 -3.51 13.36
C ALA A 117 5.81 -4.47 14.35
N LEU A 118 5.07 -5.47 13.85
CA LEU A 118 4.43 -6.51 14.68
C LEU A 118 5.42 -7.35 15.49
N GLU A 119 6.64 -7.51 15.01
CA GLU A 119 7.68 -8.25 15.73
C GLU A 119 8.38 -7.41 16.79
N VAL A 120 8.77 -6.17 16.44
CA VAL A 120 9.63 -5.36 17.30
C VAL A 120 8.87 -4.30 18.12
N GLY A 121 7.60 -4.07 17.82
CA GLY A 121 6.75 -3.09 18.49
C GLY A 121 7.25 -1.65 18.33
N ASN A 122 7.30 -0.92 19.43
CA ASN A 122 7.72 0.49 19.47
C ASN A 122 9.23 0.72 19.17
N LYS A 123 9.98 -0.34 18.90
CA LYS A 123 11.34 -0.23 18.36
C LYS A 123 11.32 0.09 16.86
N SER A 124 10.22 -0.23 16.16
CA SER A 124 9.95 0.30 14.84
C SER A 124 9.31 1.67 14.97
N SER A 125 9.80 2.66 14.25
CA SER A 125 9.17 3.98 14.19
C SER A 125 7.81 3.95 13.44
N ASN A 126 7.50 2.88 12.71
CA ASN A 126 6.27 2.70 11.93
C ASN A 126 5.21 1.81 12.64
N TYR A 127 5.19 1.78 13.94
CA TYR A 127 4.16 1.01 14.67
C TYR A 127 2.76 1.63 14.56
N LEU A 128 2.65 2.94 14.28
CA LEU A 128 1.38 3.66 14.19
C LEU A 128 0.43 3.11 13.13
N PRO A 129 0.83 2.82 11.89
CA PRO A 129 -0.04 2.20 10.91
C PRO A 129 -0.68 0.91 11.40
N VAL A 130 0.06 0.06 12.09
CA VAL A 130 -0.47 -1.19 12.65
C VAL A 130 -1.41 -0.91 13.83
N THR A 131 -1.06 0.01 14.74
CA THR A 131 -1.92 0.33 15.89
C THR A 131 -3.23 1.00 15.50
N SER A 132 -3.26 1.79 14.42
CA SER A 132 -4.49 2.40 13.92
C SER A 132 -5.51 1.36 13.41
N ASN A 133 -5.07 0.15 13.12
CA ASN A 133 -5.88 -0.93 12.56
C ASN A 133 -6.34 -1.97 13.62
N LEU A 134 -5.92 -1.82 14.88
CA LEU A 134 -6.24 -2.78 15.93
C LEU A 134 -7.75 -3.02 16.06
N SER A 135 -8.57 -1.97 15.98
CA SER A 135 -10.02 -2.08 16.09
C SER A 135 -10.65 -2.88 14.93
N ALA A 136 -10.17 -2.67 13.69
CA ALA A 136 -10.64 -3.42 12.53
C ALA A 136 -10.32 -4.91 12.65
N ILE A 137 -9.07 -5.25 12.97
CA ILE A 137 -8.64 -6.63 13.13
C ILE A 137 -9.36 -7.30 14.32
N SER A 138 -9.46 -6.62 15.48
CA SER A 138 -10.14 -7.16 16.67
C SER A 138 -11.61 -7.46 16.38
N ARG A 139 -12.32 -6.58 15.67
CA ARG A 139 -13.71 -6.74 15.25
C ARG A 139 -13.91 -8.01 14.40
N GLU A 140 -13.00 -8.27 13.48
CA GLU A 140 -13.08 -9.43 12.59
C GLU A 140 -12.72 -10.74 13.29
N LEU A 141 -11.73 -10.70 14.18
CA LEU A 141 -11.37 -11.83 15.04
C LEU A 141 -12.52 -12.23 15.98
N GLU A 142 -13.28 -11.26 16.51
CA GLU A 142 -14.48 -11.51 17.32
C GLU A 142 -15.55 -12.30 16.54
N LYS A 143 -15.66 -12.07 15.22
CA LYS A 143 -16.55 -12.81 14.32
C LYS A 143 -15.98 -14.16 13.86
N GLY A 144 -14.79 -14.52 14.34
CA GLY A 144 -14.11 -15.75 13.95
C GLY A 144 -13.50 -15.71 12.55
N ARG A 145 -13.31 -14.54 11.95
CA ARG A 145 -12.68 -14.40 10.65
C ARG A 145 -11.16 -14.30 10.77
N HIS A 146 -10.45 -14.92 9.83
CA HIS A 146 -9.01 -14.81 9.74
C HIS A 146 -8.65 -13.48 9.08
N CYS A 147 -7.71 -12.75 9.69
CA CYS A 147 -7.28 -11.45 9.17
C CYS A 147 -5.88 -11.53 8.58
N ILE A 148 -5.61 -10.70 7.60
CA ILE A 148 -4.34 -10.66 6.87
C ILE A 148 -3.89 -9.22 6.75
N ILE A 149 -2.64 -8.95 7.08
CA ILE A 149 -1.95 -7.70 6.75
C ILE A 149 -0.76 -8.08 5.88
N PRO A 150 -0.83 -7.90 4.55
CA PRO A 150 0.34 -8.01 3.69
C PRO A 150 1.20 -6.75 3.78
N ASP A 151 2.52 -6.90 3.70
CA ASP A 151 3.44 -5.79 3.45
C ASP A 151 3.35 -5.48 1.95
N HIS A 152 2.35 -4.70 1.55
CA HIS A 152 2.04 -4.52 0.14
C HIS A 152 3.08 -3.68 -0.61
N GLU A 153 3.83 -2.81 0.07
CA GLU A 153 4.96 -2.10 -0.54
C GLU A 153 6.13 -3.03 -0.92
N GLY A 154 6.10 -4.28 -0.43
CA GLY A 154 7.00 -5.37 -0.80
C GLY A 154 8.45 -5.17 -0.38
N TYR A 155 9.32 -6.08 -0.86
CA TYR A 155 10.74 -6.11 -0.51
C TYR A 155 11.49 -4.80 -0.79
N ILE A 156 11.09 -4.05 -1.80
CA ILE A 156 11.74 -2.78 -2.15
C ILE A 156 11.11 -1.58 -1.44
N SER A 157 10.10 -1.77 -0.59
CA SER A 157 9.33 -0.70 0.06
C SER A 157 8.96 0.37 -0.96
N GLY A 158 8.23 -0.08 -1.97
CA GLY A 158 7.90 0.72 -3.15
C GLY A 158 6.61 1.52 -2.94
N PHE A 159 6.55 2.33 -1.90
CA PHE A 159 5.38 3.18 -1.66
C PHE A 159 5.02 3.99 -2.90
N PHE A 160 3.77 4.01 -3.23
CA PHE A 160 3.23 4.67 -4.42
C PHE A 160 3.55 3.97 -5.77
N ALA A 161 4.26 2.85 -5.78
CA ALA A 161 4.38 1.97 -6.93
C ALA A 161 3.19 1.00 -6.97
N GLY A 162 2.02 1.52 -7.32
CA GLY A 162 0.74 0.87 -7.08
C GLY A 162 0.57 -0.48 -7.75
N ARG A 163 1.13 -0.68 -8.96
CA ARG A 163 1.12 -2.01 -9.61
C ARG A 163 1.84 -3.06 -8.76
N GLN A 164 2.99 -2.72 -8.18
CA GLN A 164 3.70 -3.61 -7.28
C GLN A 164 2.91 -3.87 -6.00
N GLU A 165 2.32 -2.82 -5.42
CA GLU A 165 1.46 -2.96 -4.24
C GLU A 165 0.30 -3.90 -4.51
N GLY A 166 -0.33 -3.78 -5.68
CA GLY A 166 -1.38 -4.68 -6.12
C GLY A 166 -0.94 -6.13 -6.25
N TYR A 167 0.22 -6.39 -6.87
CA TYR A 167 0.77 -7.76 -6.97
C TYR A 167 1.12 -8.33 -5.59
N ALA A 168 1.81 -7.56 -4.75
CA ALA A 168 2.18 -8.02 -3.41
C ALA A 168 0.93 -8.29 -2.55
N GLY A 169 -0.07 -7.43 -2.59
CA GLY A 169 -1.35 -7.64 -1.91
C GLY A 169 -2.09 -8.90 -2.37
N LEU A 170 -2.25 -9.09 -3.69
CA LEU A 170 -2.89 -10.26 -4.28
C LEU A 170 -2.19 -11.57 -3.90
N ASP A 171 -0.85 -11.59 -4.02
CA ASP A 171 -0.06 -12.78 -3.69
C ASP A 171 -0.01 -13.06 -2.20
N GLY A 172 -0.05 -12.01 -1.34
CA GLY A 172 -0.19 -12.15 0.10
C GLY A 172 -1.52 -12.77 0.52
N ILE A 173 -2.61 -12.34 -0.10
CA ILE A 173 -3.94 -12.93 0.11
C ILE A 173 -3.96 -14.37 -0.37
N ARG A 174 -3.38 -14.68 -1.53
CA ARG A 174 -3.25 -16.05 -2.05
C ARG A 174 -2.42 -16.93 -1.12
N ALA A 175 -1.28 -16.43 -0.62
CA ALA A 175 -0.43 -17.13 0.33
C ALA A 175 -1.18 -17.46 1.63
N ALA A 176 -1.91 -16.49 2.18
CA ALA A 176 -2.70 -16.69 3.40
C ALA A 176 -3.85 -17.67 3.20
N ARG A 177 -4.61 -17.57 2.09
CA ARG A 177 -5.65 -18.54 1.73
C ARG A 177 -5.07 -19.96 1.67
N ASN A 178 -3.94 -20.13 0.99
CA ASN A 178 -3.30 -21.43 0.85
C ASN A 178 -2.76 -21.97 2.18
N TYR A 179 -2.17 -21.11 3.02
CA TYR A 179 -1.73 -21.46 4.38
C TYR A 179 -2.88 -21.98 5.24
N LEU A 180 -4.07 -21.41 5.09
CA LEU A 180 -5.27 -21.75 5.85
C LEU A 180 -6.09 -22.91 5.19
N ASN A 181 -5.55 -23.54 4.14
CA ASN A 181 -6.23 -24.58 3.36
C ASN A 181 -7.56 -24.13 2.75
N GLY A 182 -7.67 -22.84 2.42
CA GLY A 182 -8.82 -22.29 1.69
C GLY A 182 -8.85 -22.74 0.24
N THR A 183 -10.00 -22.54 -0.40
CA THR A 183 -10.25 -22.86 -1.82
C THR A 183 -10.46 -21.59 -2.63
N ASN A 184 -10.67 -21.74 -3.94
CA ASN A 184 -11.01 -20.62 -4.81
C ASN A 184 -12.42 -20.03 -4.49
N GLU A 185 -13.23 -20.73 -3.73
CA GLU A 185 -14.55 -20.26 -3.28
C GLU A 185 -14.50 -19.54 -1.92
N THR A 186 -13.35 -19.51 -1.25
CA THR A 186 -13.19 -18.86 0.06
C THR A 186 -13.51 -17.37 -0.05
N PRO A 187 -14.53 -16.86 0.68
CA PRO A 187 -14.90 -15.46 0.62
C PRO A 187 -13.78 -14.56 1.17
N ILE A 188 -13.45 -13.49 0.46
CA ILE A 188 -12.40 -12.53 0.82
C ILE A 188 -12.98 -11.13 0.79
N GLY A 189 -12.88 -10.42 1.93
CA GLY A 189 -13.15 -8.99 2.03
C GLY A 189 -11.84 -8.21 2.15
N ILE A 190 -11.77 -7.03 1.54
CA ILE A 190 -10.58 -6.17 1.57
C ILE A 190 -10.95 -4.79 2.07
N PHE A 191 -10.11 -4.23 2.92
CA PHE A 191 -10.24 -2.85 3.41
C PHE A 191 -8.89 -2.13 3.33
N GLY A 192 -8.89 -0.88 2.85
CA GLY A 192 -7.75 0.02 2.90
C GLY A 192 -8.16 1.47 3.03
N TYR A 193 -7.32 2.28 3.67
CA TYR A 193 -7.45 3.74 3.74
C TYR A 193 -6.14 4.40 3.31
N SER A 194 -6.21 5.59 2.65
CA SER A 194 -5.03 6.35 2.22
C SER A 194 -4.09 5.51 1.34
N GLY A 195 -2.81 5.35 1.68
CA GLY A 195 -1.88 4.45 1.00
C GLY A 195 -2.42 3.02 0.90
N GLY A 196 -3.07 2.50 1.95
CA GLY A 196 -3.75 1.20 1.90
C GLY A 196 -4.95 1.17 0.94
N ALA A 197 -5.63 2.30 0.73
CA ALA A 197 -6.69 2.39 -0.28
C ALA A 197 -6.12 2.42 -1.70
N GLN A 198 -4.94 3.01 -1.90
CA GLN A 198 -4.20 2.93 -3.15
C GLN A 198 -3.87 1.46 -3.47
N ALA A 199 -3.25 0.75 -2.52
CA ALA A 199 -2.97 -0.68 -2.68
C ALA A 199 -4.24 -1.47 -2.99
N THR A 200 -5.36 -1.20 -2.28
CA THR A 200 -6.66 -1.82 -2.56
C THR A 200 -7.16 -1.55 -3.97
N ALA A 201 -7.03 -0.32 -4.47
CA ALA A 201 -7.46 0.04 -5.82
C ALA A 201 -6.64 -0.70 -6.90
N TRP A 202 -5.34 -0.88 -6.69
CA TRP A 202 -4.49 -1.67 -7.59
C TRP A 202 -4.72 -3.18 -7.46
N ILE A 203 -5.02 -3.71 -6.27
CA ILE A 203 -5.50 -5.09 -6.07
C ILE A 203 -6.77 -5.32 -6.91
N VAL A 204 -7.70 -4.38 -6.86
CA VAL A 204 -8.96 -4.42 -7.64
C VAL A 204 -8.68 -4.40 -9.14
N ASP A 205 -7.82 -3.49 -9.60
CA ASP A 205 -7.50 -3.34 -11.03
C ASP A 205 -6.83 -4.58 -11.62
N LEU A 206 -5.91 -5.18 -10.89
CA LEU A 206 -5.13 -6.33 -11.34
C LEU A 206 -5.85 -7.68 -11.15
N HIS A 207 -6.94 -7.73 -10.39
CA HIS A 207 -7.58 -8.97 -9.96
C HIS A 207 -7.96 -9.88 -11.15
N ASP A 208 -8.75 -9.37 -12.09
CA ASP A 208 -9.35 -10.21 -13.14
C ASP A 208 -8.29 -10.82 -14.06
N GLU A 209 -7.17 -10.13 -14.28
CA GLU A 209 -6.08 -10.61 -15.12
C GLU A 209 -5.07 -11.49 -14.36
N TYR A 210 -4.75 -11.10 -13.12
CA TYR A 210 -3.64 -11.69 -12.39
C TYR A 210 -4.04 -12.72 -11.33
N ALA A 211 -5.17 -12.53 -10.67
CA ALA A 211 -5.59 -13.35 -9.54
C ALA A 211 -7.08 -13.73 -9.60
N PRO A 212 -7.61 -14.22 -10.76
CA PRO A 212 -9.02 -14.61 -10.88
C PRO A 212 -9.39 -15.83 -10.01
N ASP A 213 -8.42 -16.45 -9.37
CA ASP A 213 -8.57 -17.54 -8.40
C ASP A 213 -8.94 -17.07 -6.98
N LEU A 214 -8.97 -15.75 -6.73
CA LEU A 214 -9.37 -15.16 -5.46
C LEU A 214 -10.83 -14.69 -5.51
N ASN A 215 -11.66 -15.19 -4.59
CA ASN A 215 -13.09 -14.85 -4.54
C ASN A 215 -13.35 -13.61 -3.72
N PHE A 216 -13.23 -12.42 -4.31
CA PHE A 216 -13.56 -11.18 -3.64
C PHE A 216 -15.05 -10.97 -3.55
N VAL A 217 -15.59 -10.93 -2.33
CA VAL A 217 -17.01 -10.67 -2.06
C VAL A 217 -17.31 -9.21 -1.78
N GLY A 218 -16.28 -8.42 -1.45
CA GLY A 218 -16.38 -6.98 -1.26
C GLY A 218 -15.03 -6.33 -1.04
N THR A 219 -14.86 -5.10 -1.54
CA THR A 219 -13.67 -4.27 -1.27
C THR A 219 -14.08 -2.89 -0.82
N VAL A 220 -13.35 -2.35 0.16
CA VAL A 220 -13.52 -0.99 0.67
C VAL A 220 -12.23 -0.21 0.46
N SER A 221 -12.34 1.00 -0.10
CA SER A 221 -11.23 1.94 -0.17
C SER A 221 -11.69 3.35 0.18
N GLY A 222 -10.96 4.00 1.10
CA GLY A 222 -11.27 5.36 1.54
C GLY A 222 -10.07 6.30 1.39
N GLY A 223 -10.30 7.57 0.99
CA GLY A 223 -9.20 8.51 0.77
C GLY A 223 -8.23 8.04 -0.33
N THR A 224 -8.75 7.47 -1.42
CA THR A 224 -7.99 6.72 -2.42
C THR A 224 -7.17 7.61 -3.33
N LEU A 225 -5.90 7.24 -3.55
CA LEU A 225 -5.00 7.86 -4.52
C LEU A 225 -5.06 7.07 -5.84
N VAL A 226 -5.62 7.66 -6.89
CA VAL A 226 -5.93 6.94 -8.15
C VAL A 226 -5.03 7.31 -9.32
N ASP A 227 -4.21 8.34 -9.17
CA ASP A 227 -3.34 8.85 -10.23
C ASP A 227 -2.10 9.51 -9.63
N ALA A 228 -0.92 8.98 -9.96
CA ALA A 228 0.33 9.44 -9.37
C ALA A 228 0.64 10.89 -9.76
N TRP A 229 0.54 11.24 -11.04
CA TRP A 229 0.85 12.59 -11.50
C TRP A 229 -0.10 13.65 -10.93
N GLY A 230 -1.40 13.40 -10.99
CA GLY A 230 -2.41 14.32 -10.45
C GLY A 230 -2.28 14.51 -8.94
N THR A 231 -1.88 13.47 -8.22
CA THR A 231 -1.59 13.54 -6.78
C THR A 231 -0.39 14.44 -6.52
N PHE A 232 0.72 14.26 -7.21
CA PHE A 232 1.91 15.12 -7.07
C PHE A 232 1.60 16.58 -7.36
N GLN A 233 0.89 16.87 -8.45
CA GLN A 233 0.46 18.24 -8.76
C GLN A 233 -0.40 18.87 -7.66
N TYR A 234 -1.25 18.06 -7.03
CA TYR A 234 -2.16 18.54 -6.00
C TYR A 234 -1.47 18.82 -4.67
N ILE A 235 -0.51 17.98 -4.27
CA ILE A 235 0.19 18.08 -2.98
C ILE A 235 1.37 19.06 -3.05
N ASP A 236 2.06 19.19 -4.17
CA ASP A 236 3.24 20.06 -4.32
C ASP A 236 2.92 21.56 -4.33
N TYR A 237 1.65 21.92 -4.43
CA TYR A 237 1.22 23.32 -4.25
C TYR A 237 1.45 23.76 -2.79
N PRO A 238 1.69 25.06 -2.47
CA PRO A 238 2.39 25.56 -1.28
C PRO A 238 1.85 25.20 0.11
N LYS A 239 1.22 24.06 0.27
CA LYS A 239 0.84 23.49 1.57
C LYS A 239 2.08 22.87 2.23
N VAL A 240 2.81 23.69 2.95
CA VAL A 240 4.18 23.45 3.48
C VAL A 240 4.33 22.13 4.28
N TYR A 241 3.30 21.60 4.90
CA TYR A 241 3.37 20.42 5.77
C TYR A 241 3.31 19.08 5.03
N LEU A 242 2.92 19.06 3.76
CA LEU A 242 2.82 17.81 2.95
C LEU A 242 4.02 17.54 2.03
N LYS A 243 5.01 18.42 1.99
CA LYS A 243 6.13 18.31 1.05
C LYS A 243 7.00 17.07 1.26
N TYR A 244 7.13 16.61 2.50
CA TYR A 244 7.88 15.38 2.76
C TYR A 244 7.15 14.15 2.22
N SER A 245 5.80 14.15 2.22
CA SER A 245 4.99 13.07 1.65
C SER A 245 5.29 12.89 0.15
N ILE A 246 5.46 14.00 -0.59
CA ILE A 246 5.87 13.95 -1.99
C ILE A 246 7.22 13.27 -2.16
N LEU A 247 8.20 13.61 -1.32
CA LEU A 247 9.53 13.02 -1.44
C LEU A 247 9.52 11.51 -1.16
N ILE A 248 8.74 11.08 -0.16
CA ILE A 248 8.54 9.66 0.13
C ILE A 248 7.88 8.97 -1.06
N MET A 249 6.77 9.54 -1.56
CA MET A 249 6.05 9.00 -2.73
C MET A 249 6.96 8.90 -3.96
N TYR A 250 7.74 9.95 -4.27
CA TYR A 250 8.71 9.89 -5.37
C TYR A 250 9.77 8.83 -5.17
N THR A 251 10.31 8.73 -3.96
CA THR A 251 11.36 7.75 -3.64
C THR A 251 10.83 6.33 -3.78
N GLY A 252 9.64 6.04 -3.30
CA GLY A 252 9.01 4.73 -3.41
C GLY A 252 8.60 4.39 -4.85
N LEU A 253 7.91 5.32 -5.52
CA LEU A 253 7.50 5.17 -6.92
C LEU A 253 8.70 4.87 -7.83
N PHE A 254 9.77 5.66 -7.73
CA PHE A 254 10.96 5.47 -8.55
C PHE A 254 11.72 4.19 -8.23
N SER A 255 11.59 3.67 -7.01
CA SER A 255 12.14 2.36 -6.65
C SER A 255 11.49 1.23 -7.43
N GLY A 256 10.20 1.37 -7.76
CA GLY A 256 9.46 0.44 -8.61
C GLY A 256 9.88 0.49 -10.09
N TYR A 257 10.63 1.53 -10.52
CA TYR A 257 11.00 1.80 -11.91
C TYR A 257 12.49 2.16 -12.06
N PRO A 258 13.41 1.29 -11.66
CA PRO A 258 14.84 1.62 -11.57
C PRO A 258 15.45 2.08 -12.91
N ALA A 259 15.05 1.47 -14.03
CA ALA A 259 15.58 1.83 -15.35
C ALA A 259 15.17 3.26 -15.79
N GLN A 260 13.93 3.65 -15.52
CA GLN A 260 13.44 5.00 -15.79
C GLN A 260 14.05 6.01 -14.82
N PHE A 261 14.23 5.59 -13.58
CA PHE A 261 14.82 6.44 -12.55
C PHE A 261 16.27 6.81 -12.85
N GLU A 262 17.08 5.88 -13.34
CA GLU A 262 18.46 6.16 -13.77
C GLU A 262 18.51 7.29 -14.82
N VAL A 263 17.52 7.37 -15.70
CA VAL A 263 17.42 8.42 -16.72
C VAL A 263 17.00 9.76 -16.12
N ILE A 264 16.17 9.76 -15.07
CA ILE A 264 15.67 10.97 -14.41
C ILE A 264 16.71 11.53 -13.41
N TRP A 265 17.47 10.65 -12.76
CA TRP A 265 18.39 11.00 -11.67
C TRP A 265 19.29 12.19 -11.92
N PRO A 266 19.97 12.33 -13.07
CA PRO A 266 20.84 13.47 -13.34
C PRO A 266 20.16 14.85 -13.35
N TYR A 267 18.83 14.87 -13.44
CA TYR A 267 18.02 16.09 -13.48
C TYR A 267 17.42 16.47 -12.13
N ILE A 268 17.68 15.68 -11.09
CA ILE A 268 17.22 15.96 -9.73
C ILE A 268 18.27 16.79 -8.99
N GLU A 269 17.84 17.86 -8.32
CA GLU A 269 18.76 18.67 -7.50
C GLU A 269 19.48 17.83 -6.44
N PRO A 270 20.80 18.08 -6.21
CA PRO A 270 21.60 17.30 -5.27
C PRO A 270 20.99 17.20 -3.87
N VAL A 271 20.36 18.25 -3.39
CA VAL A 271 19.70 18.26 -2.08
C VAL A 271 18.52 17.28 -2.02
N ILE A 272 17.76 17.14 -3.11
CA ILE A 272 16.66 16.18 -3.21
C ILE A 272 17.22 14.76 -3.30
N GLN A 273 18.25 14.54 -4.14
CA GLN A 273 18.93 13.25 -4.25
C GLN A 273 19.47 12.78 -2.88
N GLU A 274 20.13 13.65 -2.13
CA GLU A 274 20.63 13.35 -0.80
C GLU A 274 19.50 12.95 0.15
N ASN A 275 18.40 13.68 0.15
CA ASN A 275 17.25 13.36 0.99
C ASN A 275 16.59 12.03 0.58
N MET A 276 16.43 11.73 -0.71
CA MET A 276 15.93 10.44 -1.19
C MET A 276 16.81 9.27 -0.72
N LEU A 277 18.13 9.42 -0.76
CA LEU A 277 19.07 8.41 -0.26
C LEU A 277 18.99 8.26 1.27
N LEU A 278 18.89 9.37 2.00
CA LEU A 278 18.73 9.33 3.45
C LEU A 278 17.43 8.62 3.85
N LEU A 279 16.33 8.88 3.15
CA LEU A 279 15.06 8.19 3.34
C LEU A 279 15.17 6.67 3.19
N ARG A 280 16.02 6.19 2.30
CA ARG A 280 16.22 4.75 2.03
C ARG A 280 17.22 4.08 2.98
N LEU A 281 18.17 4.84 3.51
CA LEU A 281 19.34 4.30 4.21
C LEU A 281 19.35 4.58 5.72
N ALA A 282 18.52 5.50 6.20
CA ALA A 282 18.46 5.82 7.64
C ALA A 282 17.67 4.73 8.38
N PRO A 283 18.31 3.84 9.13
CA PRO A 283 17.64 2.72 9.75
C PRO A 283 16.62 3.19 10.80
N ASN A 284 15.45 2.56 10.81
CA ASN A 284 14.35 2.79 11.75
C ASN A 284 13.80 4.24 11.80
N ASP A 285 13.92 5.00 10.71
CA ASP A 285 13.37 6.36 10.63
C ASP A 285 12.16 6.42 9.67
N CYS A 286 11.12 5.71 10.02
CA CYS A 286 9.89 5.65 9.22
C CYS A 286 9.08 6.96 9.27
N ASN A 287 9.25 7.78 10.31
CA ASN A 287 8.52 9.04 10.47
C ASN A 287 9.16 10.26 9.79
N GLN A 288 10.32 10.16 9.28
CA GLN A 288 11.07 10.96 8.28
C GLN A 288 10.89 12.51 8.30
N SER A 289 10.20 13.04 9.29
CA SER A 289 9.94 14.48 9.45
C SER A 289 11.19 15.37 9.57
N PRO A 290 12.32 14.90 10.16
CA PRO A 290 13.50 15.75 10.37
C PRO A 290 14.30 16.05 9.10
N ILE A 291 14.24 15.19 8.09
CA ILE A 291 15.14 15.22 6.93
C ILE A 291 14.89 16.45 6.05
N LEU A 292 13.62 16.86 5.93
CA LEU A 292 13.23 18.02 5.11
C LEU A 292 13.07 19.32 5.91
N GLN A 293 13.47 19.35 7.19
CA GLN A 293 13.42 20.58 7.98
C GLN A 293 14.27 21.67 7.31
N GLY A 294 13.59 22.71 6.84
CA GLY A 294 14.23 23.85 6.15
C GLY A 294 14.17 23.81 4.63
N TYR A 295 13.72 22.73 4.00
CA TYR A 295 13.43 22.72 2.56
C TYR A 295 12.07 23.35 2.28
N ASN A 296 12.07 24.59 1.82
CA ASN A 296 10.85 25.38 1.59
C ASN A 296 10.42 25.47 0.11
N ASN A 297 11.12 24.76 -0.77
CA ASN A 297 10.82 24.77 -2.21
C ASN A 297 9.89 23.60 -2.60
N SER A 298 9.28 23.71 -3.79
CA SER A 298 8.60 22.59 -4.44
C SER A 298 9.59 21.47 -4.76
N ILE A 299 9.23 20.23 -4.43
CA ILE A 299 10.04 19.06 -4.83
C ILE A 299 10.06 18.91 -6.34
N MET A 300 8.91 19.14 -7.01
CA MET A 300 8.81 19.06 -8.46
C MET A 300 9.68 20.09 -9.15
N ALA A 301 9.79 21.32 -8.61
CA ALA A 301 10.64 22.36 -9.17
C ALA A 301 12.15 22.04 -9.08
N GLY A 302 12.54 21.17 -8.18
CA GLY A 302 13.91 20.66 -8.07
C GLY A 302 14.21 19.45 -8.98
N ILE A 303 13.29 19.08 -9.86
CA ILE A 303 13.47 18.06 -10.90
C ILE A 303 13.43 18.76 -12.25
N HIS A 304 14.60 18.97 -12.88
CA HIS A 304 14.81 19.86 -14.04
C HIS A 304 14.45 19.19 -15.37
N VAL A 305 13.29 18.52 -15.44
CA VAL A 305 12.68 18.02 -16.66
C VAL A 305 11.18 18.32 -16.64
N ASP A 306 10.56 18.37 -17.78
CA ASP A 306 9.11 18.43 -17.91
C ASP A 306 8.54 17.03 -17.58
N LEU A 307 8.28 16.78 -16.30
CA LEU A 307 7.91 15.46 -15.78
C LEU A 307 6.78 14.76 -16.56
N PRO A 308 5.67 15.42 -16.95
CA PRO A 308 4.62 14.76 -17.71
C PRO A 308 5.00 14.44 -19.17
N GLU A 309 6.00 15.13 -19.74
CA GLU A 309 6.42 14.95 -21.13
C GLU A 309 7.78 14.27 -21.29
N PHE A 310 8.61 14.26 -20.24
CA PHE A 310 9.90 13.59 -20.29
C PHE A 310 9.71 12.05 -20.38
N PRO A 311 10.27 11.37 -21.38
CA PRO A 311 9.90 9.99 -21.71
C PRO A 311 9.93 9.02 -20.53
N ALA A 312 10.93 9.12 -19.66
CA ALA A 312 11.09 8.20 -18.54
C ALA A 312 10.03 8.42 -17.45
N SER A 313 9.77 9.66 -17.04
CA SER A 313 8.73 9.96 -16.06
C SER A 313 7.32 9.80 -16.62
N LYS A 314 7.11 10.17 -17.89
CA LYS A 314 5.85 9.93 -18.59
C LYS A 314 5.49 8.44 -18.60
N TYR A 315 6.48 7.58 -18.88
CA TYR A 315 6.29 6.13 -18.80
C TYR A 315 5.77 5.71 -17.42
N ILE A 316 6.43 6.17 -16.35
CA ILE A 316 6.03 5.84 -14.98
C ILE A 316 4.59 6.29 -14.71
N PHE A 317 4.28 7.56 -14.93
CA PHE A 317 2.97 8.13 -14.61
C PHE A 317 1.84 7.49 -15.41
N GLN A 318 2.09 7.12 -16.66
CA GLN A 318 1.09 6.42 -17.47
C GLN A 318 0.87 4.97 -17.05
N HIS A 319 1.83 4.32 -16.38
CA HIS A 319 1.67 2.98 -15.83
C HIS A 319 1.11 3.00 -14.41
N GLU A 320 1.22 4.12 -13.71
CA GLU A 320 0.75 4.33 -12.33
C GLU A 320 -0.47 5.26 -12.29
N SER A 321 -1.37 5.12 -13.24
CA SER A 321 -2.66 5.80 -13.27
C SER A 321 -3.80 4.80 -13.46
N LEU A 322 -4.81 4.88 -12.61
CA LEU A 322 -6.10 4.18 -12.74
C LEU A 322 -7.14 4.99 -13.53
N LEU A 323 -6.74 6.15 -14.08
CA LEU A 323 -7.58 6.98 -14.94
C LEU A 323 -7.35 6.61 -16.42
N ALA A 324 -8.36 6.07 -17.09
CA ALA A 324 -8.25 5.57 -18.46
C ALA A 324 -7.74 6.61 -19.47
N ASN A 325 -7.97 7.91 -19.21
CA ASN A 325 -7.48 8.98 -20.07
C ASN A 325 -5.97 9.23 -19.95
N TYR A 326 -5.33 8.75 -18.88
CA TYR A 326 -3.90 8.93 -18.59
C TYR A 326 -3.15 7.62 -18.65
N SER A 327 -3.80 6.50 -18.35
CA SER A 327 -3.19 5.18 -18.36
C SER A 327 -2.92 4.68 -19.78
N VAL A 328 -1.76 4.07 -19.97
CA VAL A 328 -1.43 3.29 -21.20
C VAL A 328 -1.78 1.81 -21.05
N VAL A 329 -2.18 1.40 -19.86
CA VAL A 329 -2.64 0.05 -19.55
C VAL A 329 -4.15 0.08 -19.42
N PRO A 330 -4.89 -0.91 -19.97
CA PRO A 330 -6.33 -0.98 -19.76
C PRO A 330 -6.67 -1.00 -18.27
N VAL A 331 -7.57 -0.13 -17.84
CA VAL A 331 -8.08 -0.10 -16.47
C VAL A 331 -9.22 -1.11 -16.35
N SER A 332 -9.11 -2.02 -15.39
CA SER A 332 -10.11 -3.08 -15.16
C SER A 332 -11.40 -2.54 -14.56
N THR A 333 -12.49 -3.27 -14.76
CA THR A 333 -13.78 -3.02 -14.11
C THR A 333 -14.34 -4.32 -13.53
N PRO A 334 -13.80 -4.79 -12.41
CA PRO A 334 -14.29 -6.00 -11.76
C PRO A 334 -15.75 -5.88 -11.34
N LYS A 335 -16.46 -7.00 -11.32
CA LYS A 335 -17.91 -7.04 -11.08
C LYS A 335 -18.29 -7.31 -9.63
N PHE A 336 -17.34 -7.67 -8.76
CA PHE A 336 -17.61 -7.82 -7.33
C PHE A 336 -17.97 -6.46 -6.69
N PRO A 337 -18.74 -6.46 -5.59
CA PRO A 337 -19.16 -5.25 -4.91
C PRO A 337 -17.96 -4.43 -4.38
N ARG A 338 -18.05 -3.12 -4.55
CA ARG A 338 -17.03 -2.17 -4.06
C ARG A 338 -17.69 -1.01 -3.33
N TYR A 339 -17.02 -0.55 -2.28
CA TYR A 339 -17.43 0.63 -1.53
C TYR A 339 -16.25 1.59 -1.46
N MET A 340 -16.44 2.80 -1.97
CA MET A 340 -15.46 3.87 -1.87
C MET A 340 -16.02 5.02 -1.05
N TYR A 341 -15.19 5.65 -0.23
CA TYR A 341 -15.58 6.84 0.50
C TYR A 341 -14.46 7.89 0.54
N HIS A 342 -14.85 9.18 0.60
CA HIS A 342 -13.89 10.25 0.41
C HIS A 342 -14.29 11.51 1.16
N GLY A 343 -13.30 12.33 1.58
CA GLY A 343 -13.52 13.65 2.17
C GLY A 343 -13.76 14.71 1.10
N GLY A 344 -14.80 15.53 1.29
CA GLY A 344 -15.11 16.62 0.38
C GLY A 344 -14.03 17.72 0.34
N SER A 345 -13.20 17.81 1.40
CA SER A 345 -12.07 18.75 1.51
C SER A 345 -10.74 18.05 1.71
N ASP A 346 -10.63 16.79 1.24
CA ASP A 346 -9.41 15.99 1.35
C ASP A 346 -8.21 16.74 0.76
N GLU A 347 -7.19 16.96 1.59
CA GLU A 347 -6.02 17.75 1.23
C GLU A 347 -4.86 16.92 0.65
N LEU A 348 -4.95 15.58 0.73
CA LEU A 348 -3.97 14.62 0.21
C LEU A 348 -4.44 13.98 -1.09
N ALA A 349 -5.64 13.40 -1.07
CA ALA A 349 -6.23 12.73 -2.22
C ALA A 349 -7.28 13.65 -2.86
N LYS A 350 -7.00 14.14 -4.06
CA LYS A 350 -7.86 15.12 -4.73
C LYS A 350 -9.20 14.50 -5.12
N LEU A 351 -10.30 14.95 -4.51
CA LEU A 351 -11.65 14.44 -4.77
C LEU A 351 -11.98 14.34 -6.26
N SER A 352 -11.68 15.37 -7.07
CA SER A 352 -12.04 15.36 -8.48
C SER A 352 -11.31 14.29 -9.33
N LEU A 353 -10.17 13.76 -8.89
CA LEU A 353 -9.53 12.59 -9.53
C LEU A 353 -10.26 11.30 -9.17
N VAL A 354 -10.70 11.18 -7.92
CA VAL A 354 -11.48 10.04 -7.45
C VAL A 354 -12.85 10.01 -8.12
N GLU A 355 -13.52 11.16 -8.26
CA GLU A 355 -14.78 11.28 -9.01
C GLU A 355 -14.62 10.83 -10.47
N GLN A 356 -13.54 11.24 -11.15
CA GLN A 356 -13.23 10.78 -12.50
C GLN A 356 -13.06 9.25 -12.58
N TYR A 357 -12.37 8.65 -11.61
CA TYR A 357 -12.23 7.19 -11.52
C TYR A 357 -13.58 6.52 -11.29
N VAL A 358 -14.38 7.02 -10.37
CA VAL A 358 -15.71 6.48 -10.06
C VAL A 358 -16.64 6.56 -11.26
N ASP A 359 -16.71 7.70 -11.94
CA ASP A 359 -17.51 7.90 -13.14
C ASP A 359 -17.08 6.93 -14.27
N GLN A 360 -15.77 6.77 -14.47
CA GLN A 360 -15.22 5.81 -15.42
C GLN A 360 -15.69 4.38 -15.10
N GLN A 361 -15.63 3.98 -13.82
CA GLN A 361 -16.03 2.66 -13.36
C GLN A 361 -17.55 2.45 -13.51
N TRP A 362 -18.38 3.44 -13.20
CA TRP A 362 -19.82 3.37 -13.42
C TRP A 362 -20.19 3.27 -14.90
N ASN A 363 -19.51 4.04 -15.76
CA ASN A 363 -19.74 4.01 -17.21
C ASN A 363 -19.43 2.63 -17.82
N THR A 364 -18.60 1.83 -17.17
CA THR A 364 -18.28 0.44 -17.58
C THR A 364 -19.07 -0.61 -16.82
N GLY A 365 -20.05 -0.17 -16.00
CA GLY A 365 -21.01 -1.04 -15.30
C GLY A 365 -20.44 -1.69 -14.04
N ALA A 366 -19.56 -0.99 -13.32
CA ALA A 366 -19.06 -1.43 -12.01
C ALA A 366 -20.17 -1.50 -10.96
N ASN A 367 -20.10 -2.50 -10.09
CA ASN A 367 -20.88 -2.57 -8.85
C ASN A 367 -20.14 -1.77 -7.75
N LEU A 368 -20.29 -0.43 -7.78
CA LEU A 368 -19.55 0.49 -6.94
C LEU A 368 -20.46 1.48 -6.23
N THR A 369 -20.41 1.49 -4.89
CA THR A 369 -21.00 2.54 -4.05
C THR A 369 -19.92 3.60 -3.78
N PHE A 370 -20.24 4.88 -3.95
CA PHE A 370 -19.33 5.98 -3.61
C PHE A 370 -20.00 6.97 -2.68
N VAL A 371 -19.34 7.28 -1.56
CA VAL A 371 -19.83 8.20 -0.51
C VAL A 371 -18.84 9.33 -0.32
N VAL A 372 -19.31 10.57 -0.43
CA VAL A 372 -18.51 11.77 -0.12
C VAL A 372 -18.99 12.36 1.20
N TYR A 373 -18.07 12.61 2.11
CA TYR A 373 -18.31 13.32 3.38
C TYR A 373 -18.00 14.81 3.20
N PRO A 374 -19.00 15.68 3.04
CA PRO A 374 -18.77 17.08 2.71
C PRO A 374 -17.95 17.81 3.77
N GLY A 375 -16.92 18.54 3.34
CA GLY A 375 -16.10 19.39 4.20
C GLY A 375 -15.07 18.66 5.07
N LEU A 376 -15.07 17.33 5.10
CA LEU A 376 -14.09 16.58 5.89
C LEU A 376 -12.73 16.53 5.18
N LEU A 377 -11.67 16.66 5.99
CA LEU A 377 -10.28 16.45 5.60
C LEU A 377 -9.94 14.97 5.53
N HIS A 378 -8.72 14.64 5.09
CA HIS A 378 -8.24 13.26 4.91
C HIS A 378 -8.40 12.41 6.17
N ASP A 379 -7.74 12.81 7.26
CA ASP A 379 -7.77 12.05 8.52
C ASP A 379 -9.17 12.01 9.16
N GLU A 380 -9.93 13.09 9.08
CA GLU A 380 -11.29 13.15 9.63
C GLU A 380 -12.20 12.15 8.94
N THR A 381 -12.04 11.99 7.62
CA THR A 381 -12.80 11.03 6.81
C THR A 381 -12.47 9.60 7.18
N ALA A 382 -11.21 9.30 7.50
CA ALA A 382 -10.80 7.98 7.97
C ALA A 382 -11.65 7.50 9.15
N TYR A 383 -11.81 8.36 10.16
CA TYR A 383 -12.60 8.03 11.36
C TYR A 383 -14.11 8.04 11.10
N ARG A 384 -14.60 9.02 10.34
CA ARG A 384 -16.06 9.21 10.18
C ARG A 384 -16.69 8.18 9.22
N GLY A 385 -15.95 7.72 8.23
CA GLY A 385 -16.42 6.73 7.27
C GLY A 385 -16.19 5.29 7.70
N PHE A 386 -15.35 5.05 8.70
CA PHE A 386 -14.87 3.72 9.08
C PHE A 386 -16.00 2.74 9.42
N ASP A 387 -16.87 3.08 10.37
CA ASP A 387 -17.91 2.15 10.85
C ASP A 387 -18.88 1.76 9.72
N ALA A 388 -19.35 2.74 8.94
CA ALA A 388 -20.25 2.48 7.82
C ALA A 388 -19.59 1.58 6.75
N ALA A 389 -18.32 1.79 6.46
CA ALA A 389 -17.57 1.02 5.51
C ALA A 389 -17.32 -0.42 6.01
N MET A 390 -17.01 -0.59 7.30
CA MET A 390 -16.86 -1.91 7.94
C MET A 390 -18.18 -2.65 7.99
N ASP A 391 -19.30 -2.00 8.37
CA ASP A 391 -20.63 -2.63 8.39
C ASP A 391 -21.02 -3.10 6.99
N TRP A 392 -20.71 -2.33 5.97
CA TRP A 392 -20.95 -2.72 4.58
C TRP A 392 -20.12 -3.95 4.19
N LEU A 393 -18.83 -3.98 4.51
CA LEU A 393 -17.94 -5.11 4.18
C LEU A 393 -18.33 -6.37 4.93
N ASP A 394 -18.73 -6.24 6.18
CA ASP A 394 -19.28 -7.32 7.01
C ASP A 394 -20.49 -7.97 6.36
N ALA A 395 -21.42 -7.15 5.87
CA ALA A 395 -22.59 -7.63 5.19
C ALA A 395 -22.25 -8.43 3.92
N GLN A 396 -21.22 -8.02 3.17
CA GLN A 396 -20.72 -8.77 2.01
C GLN A 396 -20.14 -10.13 2.43
N LEU A 397 -19.31 -10.14 3.47
CA LEU A 397 -18.69 -11.37 3.99
C LEU A 397 -19.73 -12.35 4.58
N ASP A 398 -20.85 -11.86 5.13
CA ASP A 398 -21.86 -12.71 5.77
C ASP A 398 -22.94 -13.19 4.83
N SER A 399 -23.38 -12.37 3.88
CA SER A 399 -24.54 -12.66 3.02
C SER A 399 -24.20 -12.99 1.57
N GLY A 400 -22.97 -12.73 1.15
CA GLY A 400 -22.50 -12.99 -0.22
C GLY A 400 -23.01 -12.03 -1.29
N TYR A 401 -23.94 -11.12 -1.00
CA TYR A 401 -24.36 -10.06 -1.92
C TYR A 401 -25.32 -9.05 -1.28
N LEU A 402 -25.00 -7.79 -1.34
CA LEU A 402 -25.96 -6.70 -1.21
C LEU A 402 -26.02 -5.93 -2.55
N PRO A 403 -27.22 -5.59 -3.05
CA PRO A 403 -27.30 -4.79 -4.27
C PRO A 403 -26.62 -3.43 -4.09
N PRO A 404 -26.06 -2.86 -5.17
CA PRO A 404 -25.43 -1.54 -5.10
C PRO A 404 -26.46 -0.51 -4.63
N VAL A 405 -26.09 0.26 -3.61
CA VAL A 405 -26.81 1.48 -3.28
C VAL A 405 -26.23 2.54 -4.22
N ASN A 406 -27.03 2.96 -5.20
CA ASN A 406 -26.65 4.08 -6.07
C ASN A 406 -26.24 5.26 -5.19
N SER A 407 -25.10 5.85 -5.49
CA SER A 407 -24.43 6.92 -4.77
C SER A 407 -25.36 7.94 -4.13
N THR A 408 -25.09 8.28 -2.91
CA THR A 408 -25.65 9.46 -2.26
C THR A 408 -24.53 10.39 -1.84
N HIS A 409 -24.53 11.60 -2.39
CA HIS A 409 -23.93 12.75 -1.71
C HIS A 409 -24.76 12.98 -0.44
N THR A 410 -24.29 12.53 0.70
CA THR A 410 -24.94 12.80 2.00
C THR A 410 -24.14 13.82 2.80
#